data_baa44d21c281ac6173d3f67bfcc65891
#
_entry.id   baa44d21c281ac6173d3f67bfcc65891
#
_cell.length_a   1.000
_cell.length_b   1.000
_cell.length_c   1.000
_cell.angle_alpha   90.00
_cell.angle_beta   90.00
_cell.angle_gamma   90.00
#
_symmetry.space_group_name_H-M   'P 1'
#
loop_
_entity.id
_entity.type
_entity.pdbx_description
1 polymer ?
#
loop_
_entity_poly.entity_id
_entity_poly.type
_entity_poly.pdbx_seq_one_letter_code
_entity_poly.pdbx_strand_id
1 'polypeptide(L)'
;MDVLQKWNRSIPDGNGTAAAVLFFLLFIFLKQFYLFPSGRMEAADVCLFASFFMLLCDCMIRRPERLFKLKIEGLFYVFLAFVVVINTYYGIRLGRGEFFKYTCFWIFNACAIWSFCYLAEYGGKAFLTGINCVVKVNIGVQLLIYLSGHGRIFREYWGAIRYQGTFNDPNQLAFFLFMMILLLYLYRCRFGDRSFPVFYVLVLPVIAASKSTGILLGVFVFTILAVLYGLYRIGCKKGVSVKVCILEICMGVLIFGLFLWWIWPAADFDVKTVDYNMLTRIQEKIWKVAHGGLLGLFLDR
;
A
#
# COMPACT_ATOMS: atom_id res chain seq x y z
N MET A 1 -18.18 -9.54 -22.20
CA MET A 1 -17.85 -10.98 -21.97
C MET A 1 -16.41 -11.34 -22.30
N ASP A 2 -15.72 -10.62 -23.16
CA ASP A 2 -14.38 -10.98 -23.66
C ASP A 2 -13.22 -10.76 -22.68
N VAL A 3 -13.34 -9.85 -21.71
CA VAL A 3 -12.26 -9.56 -20.74
C VAL A 3 -12.04 -10.72 -19.77
N LEU A 4 -13.10 -11.45 -19.39
CA LEU A 4 -13.01 -12.59 -18.46
C LEU A 4 -12.38 -13.84 -19.10
N GLN A 5 -12.57 -14.05 -20.40
CA GLN A 5 -11.94 -15.14 -21.14
C GLN A 5 -10.44 -14.95 -21.31
N LYS A 6 -9.98 -13.70 -21.49
CA LYS A 6 -8.55 -13.35 -21.64
C LYS A 6 -7.72 -13.69 -20.40
N TRP A 7 -8.35 -13.67 -19.20
CA TRP A 7 -7.67 -13.91 -17.90
C TRP A 7 -7.61 -15.39 -17.50
N ASN A 8 -8.32 -16.26 -18.20
CA ASN A 8 -8.29 -17.71 -17.93
C ASN A 8 -7.16 -18.43 -18.68
N ARG A 9 -6.36 -17.71 -19.46
CA ARG A 9 -5.18 -18.28 -20.12
C ARG A 9 -4.15 -18.67 -19.05
N SER A 10 -3.71 -19.92 -19.12
CA SER A 10 -2.50 -20.39 -18.44
C SER A 10 -1.33 -19.46 -18.74
N ILE A 11 -0.38 -19.37 -17.82
CA ILE A 11 0.88 -18.62 -18.03
C ILE A 11 1.42 -19.04 -19.40
N PRO A 12 1.71 -18.10 -20.32
CA PRO A 12 2.24 -18.48 -21.63
C PRO A 12 3.55 -19.26 -21.44
N ASP A 13 3.65 -20.38 -22.11
CA ASP A 13 4.77 -21.32 -22.07
C ASP A 13 6.13 -20.62 -22.30
N GLY A 14 6.77 -20.24 -21.24
CA GLY A 14 8.12 -19.69 -21.27
C GLY A 14 8.71 -19.65 -19.86
N ASN A 15 9.75 -20.45 -19.61
CA ASN A 15 10.45 -20.52 -18.34
C ASN A 15 10.88 -19.12 -17.83
N GLY A 16 11.15 -18.15 -18.72
CA GLY A 16 11.52 -16.79 -18.37
C GLY A 16 10.40 -15.99 -17.71
N THR A 17 9.16 -16.12 -18.16
CA THR A 17 8.01 -15.41 -17.55
C THR A 17 7.69 -15.97 -16.16
N ALA A 18 7.82 -17.28 -15.97
CA ALA A 18 7.62 -17.91 -14.66
C ALA A 18 8.66 -17.44 -13.63
N ALA A 19 9.93 -17.37 -14.04
CA ALA A 19 11.00 -16.85 -13.19
C ALA A 19 10.78 -15.36 -12.84
N ALA A 20 10.37 -14.54 -13.81
CA ALA A 20 10.06 -13.13 -13.56
C ALA A 20 8.89 -12.96 -12.58
N VAL A 21 7.84 -13.80 -12.68
CA VAL A 21 6.74 -13.84 -11.69
C VAL A 21 7.28 -14.16 -10.32
N LEU A 22 8.13 -15.19 -10.18
CA LEU A 22 8.71 -15.57 -8.90
C LEU A 22 9.53 -14.43 -8.28
N PHE A 23 10.42 -13.80 -9.05
CA PHE A 23 11.21 -12.67 -8.58
C PHE A 23 10.34 -11.47 -8.19
N PHE A 24 9.25 -11.22 -8.90
CA PHE A 24 8.33 -10.14 -8.52
C PHE A 24 7.57 -10.46 -7.22
N LEU A 25 7.14 -11.71 -7.02
CA LEU A 25 6.52 -12.15 -5.76
C LEU A 25 7.51 -12.07 -4.59
N LEU A 26 8.77 -12.46 -4.81
CA LEU A 26 9.85 -12.31 -3.84
C LEU A 26 10.12 -10.84 -3.52
N PHE A 27 10.09 -9.95 -4.51
CA PHE A 27 10.19 -8.51 -4.28
C PHE A 27 9.10 -8.03 -3.31
N ILE A 28 7.83 -8.36 -3.57
CA ILE A 28 6.71 -7.96 -2.69
C ILE A 28 6.88 -8.56 -1.27
N PHE A 29 7.34 -9.80 -1.18
CA PHE A 29 7.56 -10.45 0.11
C PHE A 29 8.71 -9.81 0.88
N LEU A 30 9.86 -9.61 0.24
CA LEU A 30 11.06 -9.09 0.88
C LEU A 30 10.97 -7.59 1.19
N LYS A 31 10.10 -6.84 0.50
CA LYS A 31 9.95 -5.38 0.71
C LYS A 31 9.43 -5.01 2.09
N GLN A 32 8.98 -5.96 2.88
CA GLN A 32 8.65 -5.74 4.28
C GLN A 32 9.87 -5.75 5.22
N PHE A 33 11.05 -6.20 4.78
CA PHE A 33 12.26 -6.33 5.60
C PHE A 33 13.29 -5.28 5.21
N TYR A 34 13.46 -4.27 6.04
CA TYR A 34 14.48 -3.24 5.86
C TYR A 34 15.69 -3.57 6.72
N LEU A 35 16.73 -4.10 6.08
CA LEU A 35 17.99 -4.46 6.72
C LEU A 35 18.94 -3.27 6.83
N PHE A 36 18.83 -2.31 5.92
CA PHE A 36 19.70 -1.15 5.84
C PHE A 36 18.93 0.16 6.06
N PRO A 37 19.62 1.25 6.45
CA PRO A 37 19.00 2.58 6.48
C PRO A 37 18.41 2.99 5.13
N SER A 38 17.38 3.82 5.19
CA SER A 38 16.66 4.31 4.00
C SER A 38 17.62 4.86 2.93
N GLY A 39 17.36 4.47 1.68
CA GLY A 39 18.13 4.91 0.49
C GLY A 39 19.29 3.99 0.10
N ARG A 40 19.47 2.86 0.76
CA ARG A 40 20.36 1.78 0.31
C ARG A 40 19.58 0.72 -0.46
N MET A 41 20.28 0.04 -1.37
CA MET A 41 19.74 -1.06 -2.14
C MET A 41 19.53 -2.28 -1.25
N GLU A 42 18.34 -2.87 -1.31
CA GLU A 42 17.94 -4.03 -0.52
C GLU A 42 17.78 -5.28 -1.40
N ALA A 43 17.71 -6.47 -0.80
CA ALA A 43 17.47 -7.71 -1.54
C ALA A 43 16.18 -7.68 -2.34
N ALA A 44 15.15 -7.01 -1.84
CA ALA A 44 13.90 -6.78 -2.55
C ALA A 44 14.12 -6.02 -3.88
N ASP A 45 14.98 -5.00 -3.86
CA ASP A 45 15.24 -4.17 -5.03
C ASP A 45 15.96 -4.97 -6.12
N VAL A 46 16.87 -5.87 -5.74
CA VAL A 46 17.53 -6.80 -6.67
C VAL A 46 16.51 -7.73 -7.33
N CYS A 47 15.55 -8.26 -6.54
CA CYS A 47 14.49 -9.10 -7.07
C CYS A 47 13.60 -8.34 -8.07
N LEU A 48 13.27 -7.07 -7.80
CA LEU A 48 12.51 -6.24 -8.73
C LEU A 48 13.26 -6.03 -10.04
N PHE A 49 14.54 -5.65 -9.98
CA PHE A 49 15.34 -5.45 -11.19
C PHE A 49 15.50 -6.75 -11.98
N ALA A 50 15.73 -7.89 -11.31
CA ALA A 50 15.79 -9.19 -11.98
C ALA A 50 14.47 -9.49 -12.72
N SER A 51 13.32 -9.31 -12.05
CA SER A 51 12.01 -9.47 -12.68
C SER A 51 11.83 -8.52 -13.87
N PHE A 52 12.12 -7.22 -13.69
CA PHE A 52 11.97 -6.20 -14.73
C PHE A 52 12.82 -6.52 -15.97
N PHE A 53 14.11 -6.83 -15.79
CA PHE A 53 14.98 -7.13 -16.92
C PHE A 53 14.60 -8.43 -17.63
N MET A 54 14.17 -9.47 -16.89
CA MET A 54 13.66 -10.70 -17.50
C MET A 54 12.43 -10.43 -18.36
N LEU A 55 11.48 -9.62 -17.86
CA LEU A 55 10.28 -9.25 -18.61
C LEU A 55 10.61 -8.37 -19.81
N LEU A 56 11.52 -7.43 -19.64
CA LEU A 56 11.96 -6.55 -20.72
C LEU A 56 12.63 -7.36 -21.85
N CYS A 57 13.54 -8.27 -21.50
CA CYS A 57 14.19 -9.17 -22.47
C CYS A 57 13.17 -10.07 -23.17
N ASP A 58 12.23 -10.69 -22.45
CA ASP A 58 11.17 -11.51 -23.05
C ASP A 58 10.30 -10.68 -23.99
N CYS A 59 9.98 -9.46 -23.59
CA CYS A 59 9.21 -8.52 -24.39
C CYS A 59 9.96 -8.13 -25.68
N MET A 60 11.21 -7.70 -25.57
CA MET A 60 12.00 -7.24 -26.72
C MET A 60 12.31 -8.35 -27.72
N ILE A 61 12.59 -9.55 -27.24
CA ILE A 61 13.03 -10.68 -28.11
C ILE A 61 11.83 -11.41 -28.71
N ARG A 62 10.79 -11.66 -27.92
CA ARG A 62 9.71 -12.57 -28.33
C ARG A 62 8.41 -11.87 -28.68
N ARG A 63 8.14 -10.67 -28.11
CA ARG A 63 6.82 -10.03 -28.18
C ARG A 63 6.89 -8.50 -28.14
N PRO A 64 7.64 -7.87 -29.08
CA PRO A 64 7.87 -6.43 -29.06
C PRO A 64 6.56 -5.60 -29.09
N GLU A 65 5.49 -6.17 -29.66
CA GLU A 65 4.18 -5.52 -29.72
C GLU A 65 3.55 -5.28 -28.34
N ARG A 66 3.96 -6.03 -27.30
CA ARG A 66 3.43 -5.87 -25.93
C ARG A 66 4.00 -4.66 -25.22
N LEU A 67 5.18 -4.21 -25.59
CA LEU A 67 5.86 -3.08 -24.95
C LEU A 67 5.03 -1.80 -25.05
N PHE A 68 4.34 -1.61 -26.18
CA PHE A 68 3.52 -0.42 -26.46
C PHE A 68 2.02 -0.61 -26.17
N LYS A 69 1.59 -1.83 -25.84
CA LYS A 69 0.19 -2.15 -25.56
C LYS A 69 -0.19 -2.14 -24.08
N LEU A 70 0.77 -1.86 -23.18
CA LEU A 70 0.48 -1.74 -21.77
C LEU A 70 -0.44 -0.56 -21.50
N LYS A 71 -1.50 -0.78 -20.75
CA LYS A 71 -2.46 0.25 -20.34
C LYS A 71 -1.89 1.09 -19.17
N ILE A 72 -0.74 1.69 -19.38
CA ILE A 72 -0.22 2.70 -18.49
C ILE A 72 -0.58 4.04 -19.09
N GLU A 73 -1.24 4.90 -18.32
CA GLU A 73 -1.67 6.20 -18.82
C GLU A 73 -0.49 7.06 -19.26
N GLY A 74 -0.59 7.70 -20.42
CA GLY A 74 0.46 8.56 -20.95
C GLY A 74 0.88 9.68 -19.99
N LEU A 75 -0.05 10.14 -19.15
CA LEU A 75 0.21 11.15 -18.12
C LEU A 75 1.29 10.69 -17.11
N PHE A 76 1.37 9.39 -16.80
CA PHE A 76 2.42 8.85 -15.94
C PHE A 76 3.82 9.01 -16.55
N TYR A 77 3.97 8.77 -17.86
CA TYR A 77 5.24 8.95 -18.53
C TYR A 77 5.64 10.41 -18.62
N VAL A 78 4.69 11.32 -18.86
CA VAL A 78 4.92 12.77 -18.83
C VAL A 78 5.37 13.22 -17.44
N PHE A 79 4.71 12.75 -16.39
CA PHE A 79 5.12 13.03 -15.02
C PHE A 79 6.52 12.51 -14.71
N LEU A 80 6.84 11.26 -15.12
CA LEU A 80 8.17 10.68 -14.91
C LEU A 80 9.25 11.51 -15.65
N ALA A 81 9.01 11.87 -16.90
CA ALA A 81 9.92 12.71 -17.67
C ALA A 81 10.14 14.08 -17.00
N PHE A 82 9.05 14.72 -16.53
CA PHE A 82 9.13 15.97 -15.79
C PHE A 82 9.98 15.84 -14.52
N VAL A 83 9.77 14.80 -13.70
CA VAL A 83 10.54 14.55 -12.48
C VAL A 83 12.02 14.34 -12.79
N VAL A 84 12.35 13.55 -13.84
CA VAL A 84 13.74 13.32 -14.27
C VAL A 84 14.40 14.64 -14.68
N VAL A 85 13.73 15.43 -15.51
CA VAL A 85 14.26 16.72 -16.00
C VAL A 85 14.48 17.70 -14.84
N ILE A 86 13.48 17.88 -13.99
CA ILE A 86 13.55 18.82 -12.84
C ILE A 86 14.66 18.43 -11.86
N ASN A 87 14.71 17.15 -11.47
CA ASN A 87 15.73 16.68 -10.53
C ASN A 87 17.14 16.78 -11.13
N THR A 88 17.30 16.48 -12.42
CA THR A 88 18.58 16.61 -13.09
C THR A 88 19.01 18.08 -13.16
N TYR A 89 18.10 18.99 -13.54
CA TYR A 89 18.37 20.43 -13.58
C TYR A 89 18.83 20.98 -12.21
N TYR A 90 18.06 20.68 -11.13
CA TYR A 90 18.43 21.15 -9.80
C TYR A 90 19.65 20.43 -9.23
N GLY A 91 19.84 19.14 -9.56
CA GLY A 91 21.04 18.39 -9.18
C GLY A 91 22.32 19.04 -9.71
N ILE A 92 22.30 19.45 -10.99
CA ILE A 92 23.43 20.12 -11.64
C ILE A 92 23.57 21.55 -11.08
N ARG A 93 22.49 22.33 -11.05
CA ARG A 93 22.52 23.76 -10.66
C ARG A 93 22.96 23.96 -9.22
N LEU A 94 22.55 23.08 -8.29
CA LEU A 94 22.83 23.21 -6.84
C LEU A 94 24.02 22.33 -6.40
N GLY A 95 24.58 21.51 -7.29
CA GLY A 95 25.67 20.58 -6.95
C GLY A 95 25.28 19.55 -5.88
N ARG A 96 23.97 19.24 -5.72
CA ARG A 96 23.46 18.33 -4.69
C ARG A 96 23.11 16.96 -5.27
N GLY A 97 23.85 15.93 -4.87
CA GLY A 97 23.61 14.55 -5.29
C GLY A 97 22.27 13.94 -4.86
N GLU A 98 21.57 14.55 -3.88
CA GLU A 98 20.28 14.09 -3.39
C GLU A 98 19.19 14.09 -4.46
N PHE A 99 19.22 15.06 -5.38
CA PHE A 99 18.27 15.10 -6.50
C PHE A 99 18.40 13.89 -7.42
N PHE A 100 19.62 13.39 -7.62
CA PHE A 100 19.83 12.16 -8.41
C PHE A 100 19.31 10.93 -7.68
N LYS A 101 19.38 10.88 -6.34
CA LYS A 101 18.76 9.79 -5.56
C LYS A 101 17.25 9.78 -5.75
N TYR A 102 16.59 10.95 -5.73
CA TYR A 102 15.15 11.03 -6.01
C TYR A 102 14.80 10.58 -7.43
N THR A 103 15.62 10.92 -8.42
CA THR A 103 15.45 10.42 -9.79
C THR A 103 15.53 8.89 -9.85
N CYS A 104 16.56 8.30 -9.24
CA CYS A 104 16.70 6.84 -9.15
C CYS A 104 15.50 6.17 -8.47
N PHE A 105 14.99 6.78 -7.39
CA PHE A 105 13.79 6.31 -6.70
C PHE A 105 12.55 6.28 -7.62
N TRP A 106 12.35 7.33 -8.42
CA TRP A 106 11.23 7.38 -9.36
C TRP A 106 11.37 6.39 -10.52
N ILE A 107 12.58 6.20 -11.03
CA ILE A 107 12.88 5.18 -12.05
C ILE A 107 12.59 3.78 -11.49
N PHE A 108 13.03 3.52 -10.24
CA PHE A 108 12.75 2.26 -9.55
C PHE A 108 11.23 2.00 -9.43
N ASN A 109 10.47 3.00 -8.98
CA ASN A 109 9.01 2.88 -8.92
C ASN A 109 8.38 2.67 -10.29
N ALA A 110 8.90 3.31 -11.35
CA ALA A 110 8.44 3.10 -12.72
C ALA A 110 8.67 1.65 -13.18
N CYS A 111 9.85 1.06 -12.87
CA CYS A 111 10.12 -0.35 -13.13
C CYS A 111 9.13 -1.28 -12.40
N ALA A 112 8.80 -0.97 -11.14
CA ALA A 112 7.85 -1.74 -10.35
C ALA A 112 6.43 -1.67 -10.95
N ILE A 113 5.97 -0.47 -11.30
CA ILE A 113 4.66 -0.24 -11.92
C ILE A 113 4.57 -0.95 -13.27
N TRP A 114 5.58 -0.79 -14.11
CA TRP A 114 5.62 -1.43 -15.41
C TRP A 114 5.58 -2.95 -15.29
N SER A 115 6.41 -3.54 -14.43
CA SER A 115 6.45 -4.99 -14.20
C SER A 115 5.12 -5.51 -13.68
N PHE A 116 4.49 -4.80 -12.72
CA PHE A 116 3.18 -5.15 -12.20
C PHE A 116 2.12 -5.12 -13.29
N CYS A 117 2.04 -4.05 -14.07
CA CYS A 117 1.07 -3.91 -15.16
C CYS A 117 1.26 -5.01 -16.22
N TYR A 118 2.51 -5.30 -16.59
CA TYR A 118 2.82 -6.37 -17.53
C TYR A 118 2.37 -7.73 -17.00
N LEU A 119 2.74 -8.07 -15.78
CA LEU A 119 2.37 -9.34 -15.16
C LEU A 119 0.86 -9.42 -14.86
N ALA A 120 0.22 -8.32 -14.51
CA ALA A 120 -1.22 -8.26 -14.32
C ALA A 120 -1.97 -8.49 -15.64
N GLU A 121 -1.46 -8.00 -16.76
CA GLU A 121 -2.11 -8.20 -18.07
C GLU A 121 -1.78 -9.55 -18.72
N TYR A 122 -0.54 -10.02 -18.60
CA TYR A 122 -0.05 -11.19 -19.32
C TYR A 122 0.27 -12.41 -18.45
N GLY A 123 0.42 -12.23 -17.13
CA GLY A 123 0.70 -13.31 -16.16
C GLY A 123 -0.55 -14.12 -15.73
N GLY A 124 -1.73 -13.63 -16.09
CA GLY A 124 -2.97 -14.33 -15.89
C GLY A 124 -3.40 -14.52 -14.42
N LYS A 125 -4.33 -15.43 -14.19
CA LYS A 125 -4.89 -15.73 -12.87
C LYS A 125 -3.84 -16.22 -11.87
N ALA A 126 -2.84 -16.98 -12.34
CA ALA A 126 -1.79 -17.54 -11.49
C ALA A 126 -0.96 -16.45 -10.80
N PHE A 127 -0.57 -15.39 -11.53
CA PHE A 127 0.14 -14.23 -10.97
C PHE A 127 -0.67 -13.52 -9.89
N LEU A 128 -1.94 -13.23 -10.17
CA LEU A 128 -2.81 -12.54 -9.22
C LEU A 128 -3.10 -13.38 -7.97
N THR A 129 -3.22 -14.70 -8.14
CA THR A 129 -3.34 -15.64 -7.02
C THR A 129 -2.06 -15.68 -6.19
N GLY A 130 -0.89 -15.67 -6.86
CA GLY A 130 0.41 -15.57 -6.19
C GLY A 130 0.53 -14.28 -5.36
N ILE A 131 0.16 -13.13 -5.93
CA ILE A 131 0.10 -11.86 -5.18
C ILE A 131 -0.82 -11.97 -3.97
N ASN A 132 -2.03 -12.49 -4.14
CA ASN A 132 -2.97 -12.64 -3.02
C ASN A 132 -2.39 -13.52 -1.90
N CYS A 133 -1.67 -14.60 -2.26
CA CYS A 133 -0.98 -15.45 -1.29
C CYS A 133 0.12 -14.68 -0.55
N VAL A 134 1.02 -14.03 -1.28
CA VAL A 134 2.14 -13.27 -0.71
C VAL A 134 1.64 -12.14 0.19
N VAL A 135 0.59 -11.44 -0.21
CA VAL A 135 -0.02 -10.38 0.61
C VAL A 135 -0.54 -10.91 1.94
N LYS A 136 -1.23 -12.07 1.92
CA LYS A 136 -1.70 -12.73 3.15
C LYS A 136 -0.53 -13.14 4.06
N VAL A 137 0.53 -13.68 3.47
CA VAL A 137 1.75 -14.05 4.20
C VAL A 137 2.40 -12.81 4.81
N ASN A 138 2.52 -11.70 4.07
CA ASN A 138 3.09 -10.45 4.58
C ASN A 138 2.31 -9.92 5.78
N ILE A 139 0.97 -9.89 5.69
CA ILE A 139 0.12 -9.48 6.82
C ILE A 139 0.36 -10.41 8.03
N GLY A 140 0.37 -11.73 7.79
CA GLY A 140 0.61 -12.73 8.84
C GLY A 140 1.98 -12.54 9.51
N VAL A 141 3.03 -12.32 8.74
CA VAL A 141 4.40 -12.08 9.25
C VAL A 141 4.45 -10.82 10.10
N GLN A 142 3.90 -9.69 9.63
CA GLN A 142 3.91 -8.45 10.40
C GLN A 142 3.07 -8.55 11.67
N LEU A 143 1.96 -9.27 11.64
CA LEU A 143 1.15 -9.56 12.82
C LEU A 143 1.91 -10.43 13.83
N LEU A 144 2.59 -11.48 13.38
CA LEU A 144 3.40 -12.34 14.25
C LEU A 144 4.55 -11.58 14.91
N ILE A 145 5.24 -10.71 14.16
CA ILE A 145 6.31 -9.85 14.69
C ILE A 145 5.73 -8.88 15.73
N TYR A 146 4.55 -8.32 15.47
CA TYR A 146 3.87 -7.43 16.41
C TYR A 146 3.49 -8.17 17.69
N LEU A 147 2.85 -9.33 17.59
CA LEU A 147 2.40 -10.12 18.74
C LEU A 147 3.56 -10.69 19.56
N SER A 148 4.69 -11.01 18.91
CA SER A 148 5.90 -11.50 19.59
C SER A 148 6.67 -10.40 20.33
N GLY A 149 6.34 -9.12 20.12
CA GLY A 149 7.04 -8.00 20.74
C GLY A 149 8.45 -7.72 20.16
N HIS A 150 8.86 -8.40 19.09
CA HIS A 150 10.21 -8.26 18.50
C HIS A 150 10.33 -7.15 17.45
N GLY A 151 9.26 -6.44 17.15
CA GLY A 151 9.28 -5.34 16.19
C GLY A 151 10.04 -4.12 16.70
N ARG A 152 10.67 -3.38 15.79
CA ARG A 152 11.34 -2.12 16.10
C ARG A 152 10.33 -1.08 16.59
N ILE A 153 10.79 -0.20 17.48
CA ILE A 153 10.03 0.89 18.06
C ILE A 153 10.75 2.19 17.72
N PHE A 154 10.00 3.16 17.23
CA PHE A 154 10.47 4.51 16.99
C PHE A 154 10.01 5.42 18.14
N ARG A 155 10.94 6.14 18.76
CA ARG A 155 10.64 7.17 19.75
C ARG A 155 10.76 8.52 19.09
N GLU A 156 9.64 9.25 19.04
CA GLU A 156 9.65 10.62 18.56
C GLU A 156 10.33 11.54 19.58
N TYR A 157 10.81 12.69 19.12
CA TYR A 157 11.53 13.67 19.95
C TYR A 157 10.76 14.09 21.22
N TRP A 158 9.43 14.13 21.12
CA TRP A 158 8.51 14.46 22.24
C TRP A 158 8.00 13.22 23.01
N GLY A 159 8.69 12.13 22.94
CA GLY A 159 8.42 10.95 23.78
C GLY A 159 7.37 9.96 23.23
N ALA A 160 6.65 10.29 22.16
CA ALA A 160 5.67 9.36 21.59
C ALA A 160 6.33 8.09 21.06
N ILE A 161 5.84 6.94 21.51
CA ILE A 161 6.30 5.62 21.07
C ILE A 161 5.43 5.16 19.90
N ARG A 162 6.07 4.81 18.78
CA ARG A 162 5.42 4.33 17.57
C ARG A 162 6.02 3.00 17.14
N TYR A 163 5.16 2.05 16.77
CA TYR A 163 5.60 0.76 16.24
C TYR A 163 5.99 0.88 14.77
N GLN A 164 7.17 0.38 14.41
CA GLN A 164 7.67 0.35 13.02
C GLN A 164 7.94 -1.06 12.49
N GLY A 165 7.82 -2.10 13.33
CA GLY A 165 7.99 -3.48 12.90
C GLY A 165 9.39 -3.74 12.35
N THR A 166 9.46 -4.20 11.11
CA THR A 166 10.71 -4.46 10.37
C THR A 166 11.10 -3.29 9.45
N PHE A 167 10.33 -2.21 9.45
CA PHE A 167 10.56 -1.03 8.60
C PHE A 167 11.48 -0.01 9.26
N ASN A 168 11.96 0.95 8.48
CA ASN A 168 12.77 2.06 8.99
C ASN A 168 11.92 3.23 9.51
N ASP A 169 10.63 3.29 9.15
CA ASP A 169 9.71 4.35 9.56
C ASP A 169 8.31 3.78 9.81
N PRO A 170 7.61 4.22 10.88
CA PRO A 170 6.24 3.76 11.17
C PRO A 170 5.23 4.06 10.06
N ASN A 171 5.41 5.16 9.31
CA ASN A 171 4.51 5.50 8.20
C ASN A 171 4.73 4.55 7.02
N GLN A 172 5.97 4.11 6.79
CA GLN A 172 6.27 3.11 5.75
C GLN A 172 5.59 1.77 6.06
N LEU A 173 5.65 1.29 7.32
CA LEU A 173 4.92 0.09 7.75
C LEU A 173 3.43 0.24 7.50
N ALA A 174 2.83 1.33 7.99
CA ALA A 174 1.40 1.57 7.86
C ALA A 174 0.97 1.65 6.39
N PHE A 175 1.72 2.38 5.56
CA PHE A 175 1.45 2.49 4.13
C PHE A 175 1.55 1.13 3.43
N PHE A 176 2.60 0.36 3.73
CA PHE A 176 2.76 -0.99 3.17
C PHE A 176 1.56 -1.87 3.50
N LEU A 177 1.13 -1.92 4.76
CA LEU A 177 -0.02 -2.71 5.19
C LEU A 177 -1.33 -2.22 4.57
N PHE A 178 -1.49 -0.91 4.40
CA PHE A 178 -2.65 -0.35 3.71
C PHE A 178 -2.68 -0.76 2.23
N MET A 179 -1.55 -0.75 1.54
CA MET A 179 -1.46 -1.25 0.17
C MET A 179 -1.79 -2.75 0.08
N MET A 180 -1.39 -3.55 1.09
CA MET A 180 -1.79 -4.97 1.16
C MET A 180 -3.31 -5.14 1.29
N ILE A 181 -3.97 -4.32 2.11
CA ILE A 181 -5.44 -4.28 2.21
C ILE A 181 -6.08 -3.99 0.86
N LEU A 182 -5.61 -2.97 0.15
CA LEU A 182 -6.14 -2.60 -1.16
C LEU A 182 -6.00 -3.72 -2.18
N LEU A 183 -4.85 -4.38 -2.23
CA LEU A 183 -4.62 -5.52 -3.13
C LEU A 183 -5.54 -6.70 -2.81
N LEU A 184 -5.75 -7.04 -1.53
CA LEU A 184 -6.70 -8.08 -1.12
C LEU A 184 -8.14 -7.72 -1.51
N TYR A 185 -8.52 -6.45 -1.33
CA TYR A 185 -9.86 -6.00 -1.69
C TYR A 185 -10.11 -6.06 -3.20
N LEU A 186 -9.13 -5.62 -4.01
CA LEU A 186 -9.19 -5.72 -5.47
C LEU A 186 -9.31 -7.19 -5.91
N TYR A 187 -8.51 -8.07 -5.31
CA TYR A 187 -8.58 -9.50 -5.59
C TYR A 187 -9.95 -10.09 -5.22
N ARG A 188 -10.50 -9.71 -4.05
CA ARG A 188 -11.85 -10.09 -3.63
C ARG A 188 -12.90 -9.62 -4.63
N CYS A 189 -12.88 -8.36 -5.03
CA CYS A 189 -13.84 -7.79 -5.97
C CYS A 189 -13.84 -8.55 -7.31
N ARG A 190 -12.67 -9.05 -7.71
CA ARG A 190 -12.51 -9.73 -9.00
C ARG A 190 -12.78 -11.24 -8.95
N PHE A 191 -12.34 -11.91 -7.90
CA PHE A 191 -12.36 -13.38 -7.80
C PHE A 191 -13.29 -13.92 -6.70
N GLY A 192 -13.91 -13.04 -5.90
CA GLY A 192 -14.85 -13.45 -4.85
C GLY A 192 -14.18 -14.03 -3.61
N ASP A 193 -12.92 -13.73 -3.34
CA ASP A 193 -12.20 -14.23 -2.15
C ASP A 193 -12.91 -13.80 -0.87
N ARG A 194 -13.26 -14.75 -0.02
CA ARG A 194 -13.98 -14.54 1.24
C ARG A 194 -13.06 -14.28 2.42
N SER A 195 -11.75 -14.41 2.26
CA SER A 195 -10.79 -14.24 3.35
C SER A 195 -10.48 -12.78 3.66
N PHE A 196 -10.80 -11.83 2.78
CA PHE A 196 -10.52 -10.40 2.95
C PHE A 196 -10.93 -9.85 4.33
N PRO A 197 -12.15 -10.07 4.86
CA PRO A 197 -12.54 -9.48 6.15
C PRO A 197 -11.64 -9.93 7.30
N VAL A 198 -11.19 -11.18 7.28
CA VAL A 198 -10.30 -11.73 8.31
C VAL A 198 -8.96 -10.99 8.29
N PHE A 199 -8.31 -10.92 7.13
CA PHE A 199 -7.02 -10.23 7.00
C PHE A 199 -7.12 -8.73 7.24
N TYR A 200 -8.25 -8.12 6.87
CA TYR A 200 -8.54 -6.72 7.15
C TYR A 200 -8.54 -6.46 8.68
N VAL A 201 -9.27 -7.26 9.44
CA VAL A 201 -9.33 -7.12 10.91
C VAL A 201 -7.96 -7.40 11.56
N LEU A 202 -7.26 -8.45 11.10
CA LEU A 202 -5.96 -8.84 11.64
C LEU A 202 -4.87 -7.76 11.47
N VAL A 203 -4.95 -6.95 10.43
CA VAL A 203 -3.92 -5.93 10.16
C VAL A 203 -4.16 -4.62 10.92
N LEU A 204 -5.40 -4.33 11.32
CA LEU A 204 -5.75 -3.07 11.97
C LEU A 204 -4.95 -2.77 13.25
N PRO A 205 -4.71 -3.72 14.17
CA PRO A 205 -3.90 -3.47 15.37
C PRO A 205 -2.47 -3.02 15.02
N VAL A 206 -1.86 -3.61 13.98
CA VAL A 206 -0.49 -3.27 13.56
C VAL A 206 -0.45 -1.86 12.96
N ILE A 207 -1.44 -1.50 12.11
CA ILE A 207 -1.57 -0.14 11.57
C ILE A 207 -1.81 0.86 12.71
N ALA A 208 -2.69 0.53 13.66
CA ALA A 208 -2.98 1.38 14.81
C ALA A 208 -1.73 1.63 15.66
N ALA A 209 -0.93 0.58 15.93
CA ALA A 209 0.32 0.68 16.68
C ALA A 209 1.38 1.57 16.01
N SER A 210 1.35 1.70 14.68
CA SER A 210 2.23 2.62 13.95
C SER A 210 1.94 4.09 14.21
N LYS A 211 0.74 4.42 14.69
CA LYS A 211 0.26 5.79 14.94
C LYS A 211 0.39 6.72 13.73
N SER A 212 0.24 6.16 12.52
CA SER A 212 0.25 6.93 11.27
C SER A 212 -1.12 7.52 10.99
N THR A 213 -1.34 8.77 11.38
CA THR A 213 -2.65 9.44 11.26
C THR A 213 -3.17 9.52 9.82
N GLY A 214 -2.28 9.79 8.85
CA GLY A 214 -2.67 9.83 7.44
C GLY A 214 -3.17 8.49 6.92
N ILE A 215 -2.50 7.39 7.29
CA ILE A 215 -2.92 6.04 6.88
C ILE A 215 -4.18 5.59 7.62
N LEU A 216 -4.34 5.95 8.90
CA LEU A 216 -5.59 5.66 9.63
C LEU A 216 -6.79 6.37 8.99
N LEU A 217 -6.61 7.63 8.58
CA LEU A 217 -7.64 8.33 7.79
C LEU A 217 -7.90 7.61 6.46
N GLY A 218 -6.83 7.17 5.77
CA GLY A 218 -6.96 6.38 4.53
C GLY A 218 -7.74 5.08 4.74
N VAL A 219 -7.46 4.33 5.80
CA VAL A 219 -8.20 3.12 6.19
C VAL A 219 -9.67 3.44 6.46
N PHE A 220 -9.94 4.53 7.17
CA PHE A 220 -11.30 4.98 7.47
C PHE A 220 -12.08 5.33 6.20
N VAL A 221 -11.51 6.16 5.32
CA VAL A 221 -12.13 6.52 4.03
C VAL A 221 -12.35 5.27 3.18
N PHE A 222 -11.35 4.39 3.10
CA PHE A 222 -11.46 3.13 2.38
C PHE A 222 -12.62 2.27 2.92
N THR A 223 -12.77 2.18 4.23
CA THR A 223 -13.86 1.40 4.86
C THR A 223 -15.22 1.94 4.44
N ILE A 224 -15.40 3.27 4.50
CA ILE A 224 -16.65 3.91 4.05
C ILE A 224 -16.91 3.59 2.57
N LEU A 225 -15.93 3.75 1.71
CA LEU A 225 -16.08 3.48 0.27
C LEU A 225 -16.37 2.00 -0.01
N ALA A 226 -15.73 1.08 0.71
CA ALA A 226 -15.99 -0.35 0.57
C ALA A 226 -17.41 -0.72 1.01
N VAL A 227 -17.92 -0.12 2.09
CA VAL A 227 -19.30 -0.28 2.57
C VAL A 227 -20.29 0.27 1.54
N LEU A 228 -20.08 1.51 1.06
CA LEU A 228 -20.93 2.13 0.04
C LEU A 228 -20.97 1.32 -1.26
N TYR A 229 -19.83 0.80 -1.68
CA TYR A 229 -19.74 -0.07 -2.83
C TYR A 229 -20.47 -1.40 -2.62
N GLY A 230 -20.38 -1.97 -1.41
CA GLY A 230 -21.15 -3.15 -1.00
C GLY A 230 -22.66 -2.91 -1.09
N LEU A 231 -23.15 -1.79 -0.53
CA LEU A 231 -24.54 -1.38 -0.59
C LEU A 231 -25.02 -1.17 -2.04
N TYR A 232 -24.23 -0.48 -2.86
CA TYR A 232 -24.51 -0.29 -4.28
C TYR A 232 -24.66 -1.64 -5.00
N ARG A 233 -23.77 -2.61 -4.75
CA ARG A 233 -23.84 -3.94 -5.38
C ARG A 233 -25.05 -4.74 -4.93
N ILE A 234 -25.52 -4.61 -3.69
CA ILE A 234 -26.77 -5.22 -3.20
C ILE A 234 -27.95 -4.61 -3.95
N GLY A 235 -28.02 -3.27 -4.00
CA GLY A 235 -29.10 -2.56 -4.69
C GLY A 235 -29.18 -2.91 -6.18
N CYS A 236 -28.04 -3.14 -6.84
CA CYS A 236 -27.99 -3.54 -8.25
C CYS A 236 -28.18 -5.04 -8.50
N LYS A 237 -28.53 -5.84 -7.50
CA LYS A 237 -28.76 -7.30 -7.59
C LYS A 237 -27.65 -8.09 -8.32
N LYS A 238 -26.41 -7.60 -8.29
CA LYS A 238 -25.28 -8.26 -8.96
C LYS A 238 -24.58 -9.24 -8.02
N GLY A 239 -25.13 -10.45 -7.89
CA GLY A 239 -24.42 -11.71 -7.54
C GLY A 239 -23.57 -11.75 -6.26
N VAL A 240 -23.70 -10.80 -5.34
CA VAL A 240 -22.97 -10.81 -4.06
C VAL A 240 -23.86 -11.43 -2.99
N SER A 241 -23.31 -12.34 -2.19
CA SER A 241 -24.02 -12.89 -1.05
C SER A 241 -24.40 -11.75 -0.09
N VAL A 242 -25.71 -11.60 0.16
CA VAL A 242 -26.26 -10.59 1.08
C VAL A 242 -25.59 -10.68 2.46
N LYS A 243 -25.29 -11.90 2.95
CA LYS A 243 -24.60 -12.13 4.23
C LYS A 243 -23.22 -11.48 4.28
N VAL A 244 -22.47 -11.53 3.18
CA VAL A 244 -21.12 -10.92 3.09
C VAL A 244 -21.21 -9.40 3.09
N CYS A 245 -22.17 -8.84 2.38
CA CYS A 245 -22.39 -7.40 2.38
C CYS A 245 -22.87 -6.89 3.76
N ILE A 246 -23.76 -7.63 4.42
CA ILE A 246 -24.17 -7.29 5.80
C ILE A 246 -22.98 -7.32 6.74
N LEU A 247 -22.11 -8.32 6.65
CA LEU A 247 -20.89 -8.39 7.47
C LEU A 247 -19.96 -7.19 7.23
N GLU A 248 -19.77 -6.77 5.98
CA GLU A 248 -18.98 -5.58 5.64
C GLU A 248 -19.59 -4.30 6.19
N ILE A 249 -20.91 -4.16 6.09
CA ILE A 249 -21.63 -3.02 6.66
C ILE A 249 -21.48 -3.01 8.17
N CYS A 250 -21.73 -4.13 8.84
CA CYS A 250 -21.58 -4.25 10.28
C CYS A 250 -20.16 -3.91 10.75
N MET A 251 -19.14 -4.40 10.03
CA MET A 251 -17.74 -4.06 10.32
C MET A 251 -17.47 -2.56 10.11
N GLY A 252 -17.97 -1.98 9.02
CA GLY A 252 -17.83 -0.56 8.75
C GLY A 252 -18.49 0.30 9.82
N VAL A 253 -19.71 -0.05 10.22
CA VAL A 253 -20.45 0.63 11.29
C VAL A 253 -19.73 0.48 12.64
N LEU A 254 -19.21 -0.72 12.95
CA LEU A 254 -18.46 -0.96 14.19
C LEU A 254 -17.17 -0.10 14.22
N ILE A 255 -16.39 -0.10 13.16
CA ILE A 255 -15.16 0.69 13.05
C ILE A 255 -15.49 2.19 13.16
N PHE A 256 -16.54 2.64 12.49
CA PHE A 256 -17.00 4.02 12.56
C PHE A 256 -17.50 4.39 13.96
N GLY A 257 -18.27 3.51 14.61
CA GLY A 257 -18.73 3.71 15.99
C GLY A 257 -17.59 3.77 16.99
N LEU A 258 -16.60 2.87 16.86
CA LEU A 258 -15.38 2.89 17.67
C LEU A 258 -14.56 4.17 17.43
N PHE A 259 -14.47 4.62 16.18
CA PHE A 259 -13.78 5.86 15.82
C PHE A 259 -14.51 7.09 16.40
N LEU A 260 -15.84 7.17 16.30
CA LEU A 260 -16.62 8.25 16.91
C LEU A 260 -16.54 8.22 18.43
N TRP A 261 -16.69 7.07 19.06
CA TRP A 261 -16.54 6.92 20.52
C TRP A 261 -15.16 7.35 20.99
N TRP A 262 -14.15 7.07 20.20
CA TRP A 262 -12.77 7.40 20.48
C TRP A 262 -12.43 8.90 20.30
N ILE A 263 -13.13 9.60 19.38
CA ILE A 263 -12.96 11.04 19.13
C ILE A 263 -13.75 11.89 20.14
N TRP A 264 -14.86 11.35 20.69
CA TRP A 264 -15.78 12.10 21.54
C TRP A 264 -15.09 12.88 22.70
N PRO A 265 -14.08 12.35 23.40
CA PRO A 265 -13.38 13.07 24.47
C PRO A 265 -12.49 14.23 23.98
N ALA A 266 -12.38 14.49 22.67
CA ALA A 266 -11.48 15.52 22.15
C ALA A 266 -11.93 16.97 22.42
N ALA A 267 -13.17 17.16 22.91
CA ALA A 267 -13.71 18.48 23.22
C ALA A 267 -12.98 19.19 24.38
N ASP A 268 -12.41 18.40 25.31
CA ASP A 268 -11.75 18.91 26.53
C ASP A 268 -10.23 18.66 26.51
N PHE A 269 -9.61 18.66 25.34
CA PHE A 269 -8.19 18.33 25.19
C PHE A 269 -7.28 19.44 25.75
N ASP A 270 -6.59 19.16 26.86
CA ASP A 270 -5.53 20.04 27.41
C ASP A 270 -4.14 19.55 26.98
N VAL A 271 -3.50 20.31 26.09
CA VAL A 271 -2.17 20.00 25.51
C VAL A 271 -1.07 19.87 26.58
N LYS A 272 -1.26 20.46 27.78
CA LYS A 272 -0.20 20.55 28.80
C LYS A 272 -0.13 19.34 29.74
N THR A 273 -1.16 18.54 29.83
CA THR A 273 -1.31 17.53 30.90
C THR A 273 -1.39 16.09 30.41
N VAL A 274 -1.36 15.83 29.09
CA VAL A 274 -1.69 14.53 28.55
C VAL A 274 -0.44 13.76 28.11
N ASP A 275 -0.32 12.52 28.60
CA ASP A 275 0.65 11.55 28.07
C ASP A 275 0.44 11.32 26.57
N TYR A 276 1.49 11.56 25.79
CA TYR A 276 1.44 11.58 24.34
C TYR A 276 1.30 10.17 23.76
N ASN A 277 0.07 9.73 23.60
CA ASN A 277 -0.27 8.46 22.94
C ASN A 277 -0.95 8.74 21.59
N MET A 278 -1.38 7.70 20.89
CA MET A 278 -2.04 7.82 19.59
C MET A 278 -3.35 8.63 19.66
N LEU A 279 -4.09 8.45 20.76
CA LEU A 279 -5.36 9.12 21.03
C LEU A 279 -5.14 10.63 21.07
N THR A 280 -4.19 11.06 21.90
CA THR A 280 -3.84 12.47 22.11
C THR A 280 -3.36 13.14 20.82
N ARG A 281 -2.65 12.42 19.95
CA ARG A 281 -2.20 12.97 18.66
C ARG A 281 -3.35 13.26 17.68
N ILE A 282 -4.37 12.40 17.64
CA ILE A 282 -5.56 12.66 16.82
C ILE A 282 -6.41 13.75 17.46
N GLN A 283 -6.58 13.72 18.79
CA GLN A 283 -7.29 14.74 19.54
C GLN A 283 -6.64 16.12 19.34
N GLU A 284 -5.31 16.21 19.44
CA GLU A 284 -4.56 17.44 19.14
C GLU A 284 -4.86 17.96 17.73
N LYS A 285 -4.84 17.08 16.73
CA LYS A 285 -5.13 17.48 15.35
C LYS A 285 -6.58 17.95 15.17
N ILE A 286 -7.53 17.27 15.79
CA ILE A 286 -8.93 17.68 15.75
C ILE A 286 -9.10 19.01 16.48
N TRP A 287 -8.47 19.18 17.62
CA TRP A 287 -8.47 20.45 18.36
C TRP A 287 -7.87 21.58 17.51
N LYS A 288 -6.73 21.36 16.84
CA LYS A 288 -6.10 22.34 15.94
C LYS A 288 -7.03 22.70 14.77
N VAL A 289 -7.75 21.73 14.18
CA VAL A 289 -8.73 22.01 13.12
C VAL A 289 -9.92 22.80 13.67
N ALA A 290 -10.42 22.44 14.85
CA ALA A 290 -11.56 23.11 15.46
C ALA A 290 -11.27 24.58 15.83
N HIS A 291 -10.04 24.91 16.26
CA HIS A 291 -9.66 26.25 16.70
C HIS A 291 -8.89 27.06 15.64
N GLY A 292 -8.21 26.43 14.70
CA GLY A 292 -7.40 27.08 13.67
C GLY A 292 -7.85 26.84 12.23
N GLY A 293 -8.96 26.12 12.03
CA GLY A 293 -9.41 25.67 10.71
C GLY A 293 -8.42 24.69 10.06
N LEU A 294 -8.66 24.33 8.80
CA LEU A 294 -7.77 23.42 8.05
C LEU A 294 -6.32 23.91 7.96
N LEU A 295 -6.10 25.23 8.02
CA LEU A 295 -4.76 25.82 8.05
C LEU A 295 -3.99 25.50 9.33
N GLY A 296 -4.65 25.30 10.47
CA GLY A 296 -4.01 24.90 11.72
C GLY A 296 -3.28 23.56 11.68
N LEU A 297 -3.62 22.69 10.72
CA LEU A 297 -2.88 21.44 10.48
C LEU A 297 -1.51 21.64 9.80
N PHE A 298 -1.31 22.76 9.11
CA PHE A 298 -0.14 23.01 8.26
C PHE A 298 0.83 24.05 8.84
N LEU A 299 0.39 24.87 9.80
CA LEU A 299 1.18 25.98 10.35
C LEU A 299 2.20 25.58 11.42
N ASP A 300 2.17 24.32 11.90
CA ASP A 300 3.07 23.76 12.93
C ASP A 300 4.27 22.98 12.32
N ARG A 301 4.89 23.51 11.29
CA ARG A 301 6.14 22.93 10.76
C ARG A 301 7.32 23.87 10.95
#